data_a901cd8e7a0bc7be7e80c48885defc29
#
_entry.id   a901cd8e7a0bc7be7e80c48885defc29
#
_cell.length_a   1.000
_cell.length_b   1.000
_cell.length_c   1.000
_cell.angle_alpha   90.00
_cell.angle_beta   90.00
_cell.angle_gamma   90.00
#
_symmetry.space_group_name_H-M   'P 1'
#
loop_
_entity.id
_entity.type
_entity.pdbx_description
1 polymer ?
#
loop_
_entity_poly.entity_id
_entity_poly.type
_entity_poly.pdbx_seq_one_letter_code
_entity_poly.pdbx_strand_id
1 'polypeptide(L)'
;MAPLTDKVTSYATAVVNGEVKCGQLHRLACQRHLNDLKNQRTKSFPYYWDPKAAMRAIHYAETLTIAEGTEPKQVKLIPSQIFDIGCTFGWKKTVNDMRRFRRRYKSLARQNGKTFENGILGTYIAGFSGYRHGKLFTVATKKRQARLA
;
A
#
# COMPACT_ATOMS: atom_id res chain seq x y z
N MET A 1 16.87 7.71 -21.61
CA MET A 1 15.89 6.76 -21.05
C MET A 1 14.86 7.57 -20.28
N ALA A 2 13.61 7.59 -20.73
CA ALA A 2 12.53 8.23 -19.97
C ALA A 2 12.44 7.59 -18.59
N PRO A 3 12.24 8.36 -17.50
CA PRO A 3 12.07 7.79 -16.18
C PRO A 3 10.86 6.87 -16.22
N LEU A 4 11.03 5.61 -15.85
CA LEU A 4 9.94 4.66 -15.66
C LEU A 4 9.01 5.26 -14.61
N THR A 5 7.93 5.89 -15.05
CA THR A 5 6.90 6.41 -14.17
C THR A 5 6.27 5.19 -13.51
N ASP A 6 6.48 5.03 -12.21
CA ASP A 6 5.93 3.88 -11.50
C ASP A 6 4.39 3.93 -11.49
N LYS A 7 3.75 2.76 -11.42
CA LYS A 7 2.28 2.62 -11.43
C LYS A 7 1.60 3.45 -10.32
N VAL A 8 2.28 3.65 -9.20
CA VAL A 8 1.77 4.37 -8.02
C VAL A 8 1.70 5.86 -8.33
N THR A 9 2.77 6.44 -8.84
CA THR A 9 2.84 7.85 -9.22
C THR A 9 1.94 8.16 -10.41
N SER A 10 1.88 7.27 -11.42
CA SER A 10 0.96 7.42 -12.56
C SER A 10 -0.49 7.47 -12.11
N TYR A 11 -0.90 6.57 -11.22
CA TYR A 11 -2.26 6.57 -10.66
C TYR A 11 -2.55 7.86 -9.88
N ALA A 12 -1.61 8.28 -9.01
CA ALA A 12 -1.78 9.52 -8.24
C ALA A 12 -1.96 10.75 -9.14
N THR A 13 -1.21 10.81 -10.25
CA THR A 13 -1.31 11.87 -11.26
C THR A 13 -2.70 11.86 -11.92
N ALA A 14 -3.16 10.71 -12.39
CA ALA A 14 -4.47 10.57 -13.01
C ALA A 14 -5.63 10.98 -12.06
N VAL A 15 -5.53 10.62 -10.77
CA VAL A 15 -6.51 11.05 -9.76
C VAL A 15 -6.50 12.58 -9.57
N VAL A 16 -5.33 13.17 -9.46
CA VAL A 16 -5.20 14.63 -9.23
C VAL A 16 -5.67 15.42 -10.44
N ASN A 17 -5.39 14.94 -11.65
CA ASN A 17 -5.87 15.52 -12.90
C ASN A 17 -7.38 15.35 -13.12
N GLY A 18 -8.06 14.52 -12.31
CA GLY A 18 -9.50 14.29 -12.43
C GLY A 18 -9.90 13.20 -13.43
N GLU A 19 -8.93 12.49 -14.00
CA GLU A 19 -9.15 11.36 -14.92
C GLU A 19 -9.78 10.16 -14.21
N VAL A 20 -9.49 10.01 -12.89
CA VAL A 20 -10.05 8.98 -12.03
C VAL A 20 -10.91 9.61 -10.95
N LYS A 21 -12.20 9.29 -10.95
CA LYS A 21 -13.14 9.74 -9.90
C LYS A 21 -12.87 8.99 -8.60
N CYS A 22 -12.73 9.71 -7.50
CA CYS A 22 -12.55 9.14 -6.17
C CYS A 22 -13.05 10.09 -5.08
N GLY A 23 -13.13 9.59 -3.83
CA GLY A 23 -13.47 10.42 -2.68
C GLY A 23 -12.38 11.45 -2.34
N GLN A 24 -12.78 12.55 -1.72
CA GLN A 24 -11.89 13.67 -1.39
C GLN A 24 -10.63 13.24 -0.61
N LEU A 25 -10.77 12.40 0.41
CA LEU A 25 -9.62 11.96 1.22
C LEU A 25 -8.61 11.16 0.40
N HIS A 26 -9.06 10.34 -0.54
CA HIS A 26 -8.18 9.60 -1.43
C HIS A 26 -7.45 10.53 -2.40
N ARG A 27 -8.14 11.53 -2.96
CA ARG A 27 -7.51 12.56 -3.79
C ARG A 27 -6.43 13.34 -3.02
N LEU A 28 -6.71 13.72 -1.77
CA LEU A 28 -5.72 14.37 -0.91
C LEU A 28 -4.51 13.48 -0.61
N ALA A 29 -4.70 12.16 -0.48
CA ALA A 29 -3.59 11.21 -0.33
C ALA A 29 -2.73 11.13 -1.59
N CYS A 30 -3.34 11.14 -2.77
CA CYS A 30 -2.61 11.20 -4.05
C CYS A 30 -1.87 12.54 -4.21
N GLN A 31 -2.51 13.65 -3.89
CA GLN A 31 -1.87 14.98 -3.93
C GLN A 31 -0.68 15.06 -2.98
N ARG A 32 -0.83 14.50 -1.75
CA ARG A 32 0.27 14.41 -0.79
C ARG A 32 1.44 13.63 -1.38
N HIS A 33 1.21 12.48 -2.00
CA HIS A 33 2.27 11.69 -2.62
C HIS A 33 3.05 12.50 -3.66
N LEU A 34 2.35 13.21 -4.55
CA LEU A 34 2.99 14.04 -5.58
C LEU A 34 3.77 15.24 -4.98
N ASN A 35 3.24 15.85 -3.92
CA ASN A 35 3.94 16.94 -3.22
C ASN A 35 5.19 16.41 -2.47
N ASP A 36 5.07 15.25 -1.83
CA ASP A 36 6.16 14.61 -1.11
C ASP A 36 7.32 14.21 -2.05
N LEU A 37 7.02 13.79 -3.29
CA LEU A 37 8.02 13.51 -4.32
C LEU A 37 8.88 14.74 -4.67
N LYS A 38 8.28 15.94 -4.65
CA LYS A 38 9.00 17.20 -4.92
C LYS A 38 9.95 17.57 -3.76
N ASN A 39 9.58 17.20 -2.53
CA ASN A 39 10.28 17.61 -1.30
C ASN A 39 11.23 16.55 -0.74
N GLN A 40 11.31 15.38 -1.37
CA GLN A 40 12.07 14.24 -0.85
C GLN A 40 13.57 14.58 -0.62
N ARG A 41 14.14 13.95 0.42
CA ARG A 41 15.56 14.10 0.82
C ARG A 41 15.97 15.51 1.23
N THR A 42 15.03 16.40 1.55
CA THR A 42 15.35 17.71 2.11
C THR A 42 15.52 17.63 3.62
N LYS A 43 16.17 18.64 4.23
CA LYS A 43 16.34 18.72 5.69
C LYS A 43 15.00 18.76 6.44
N SER A 44 14.01 19.44 5.87
CA SER A 44 12.65 19.54 6.43
C SER A 44 11.78 18.29 6.15
N PHE A 45 12.19 17.48 5.19
CA PHE A 45 11.45 16.28 4.77
C PHE A 45 12.43 15.10 4.55
N PRO A 46 12.92 14.46 5.64
CA PRO A 46 13.95 13.43 5.59
C PRO A 46 13.35 12.06 5.18
N TYR A 47 12.60 12.04 4.10
CA TYR A 47 12.01 10.85 3.51
C TYR A 47 12.33 10.80 2.02
N TYR A 48 12.26 9.61 1.45
CA TYR A 48 12.43 9.40 0.01
C TYR A 48 11.52 8.32 -0.53
N TRP A 49 11.25 8.39 -1.80
CA TRP A 49 10.48 7.39 -2.55
C TRP A 49 11.41 6.31 -3.09
N ASP A 50 11.12 5.05 -2.76
CA ASP A 50 11.77 3.86 -3.29
C ASP A 50 10.77 3.07 -4.16
N PRO A 51 10.76 3.30 -5.47
CA PRO A 51 9.84 2.61 -6.37
C PRO A 51 10.07 1.10 -6.40
N LYS A 52 11.30 0.63 -6.16
CA LYS A 52 11.62 -0.80 -6.11
C LYS A 52 10.97 -1.45 -4.89
N ALA A 53 10.98 -0.80 -3.74
CA ALA A 53 10.30 -1.29 -2.55
C ALA A 53 8.78 -1.30 -2.71
N ALA A 54 8.20 -0.28 -3.33
CA ALA A 54 6.79 -0.24 -3.68
C ALA A 54 6.41 -1.40 -4.59
N MET A 55 7.17 -1.61 -5.67
CA MET A 55 6.90 -2.67 -6.65
C MET A 55 7.11 -4.08 -6.07
N ARG A 56 8.08 -4.29 -5.16
CA ARG A 56 8.21 -5.58 -4.47
C ARG A 56 6.97 -5.96 -3.67
N ALA A 57 6.39 -5.00 -2.93
CA ALA A 57 5.18 -5.25 -2.15
C ALA A 57 3.96 -5.50 -3.05
N ILE A 58 3.82 -4.75 -4.14
CA ILE A 58 2.77 -4.95 -5.14
C ILE A 58 2.92 -6.33 -5.80
N HIS A 59 4.12 -6.67 -6.25
CA HIS A 59 4.38 -7.97 -6.87
C HIS A 59 4.09 -9.13 -5.92
N TYR A 60 4.54 -9.04 -4.66
CA TYR A 60 4.19 -10.02 -3.65
C TYR A 60 2.68 -10.22 -3.54
N ALA A 61 1.90 -9.14 -3.47
CA ALA A 61 0.45 -9.23 -3.41
C ALA A 61 -0.13 -9.96 -4.63
N GLU A 62 0.41 -9.70 -5.82
CA GLU A 62 -0.03 -10.30 -7.08
C GLU A 62 0.46 -11.76 -7.28
N THR A 63 1.41 -12.26 -6.46
CA THR A 63 1.78 -13.68 -6.44
C THR A 63 0.84 -14.54 -5.59
N LEU A 64 0.03 -13.93 -4.75
CA LEU A 64 -0.92 -14.63 -3.89
C LEU A 64 -2.11 -15.17 -4.69
N THR A 65 -2.73 -16.21 -4.16
CA THR A 65 -3.93 -16.82 -4.71
C THR A 65 -5.07 -16.72 -3.73
N ILE A 66 -6.25 -16.39 -4.21
CA ILE A 66 -7.48 -16.39 -3.41
C ILE A 66 -8.16 -17.72 -3.60
N ALA A 67 -8.40 -18.41 -2.49
CA ALA A 67 -9.12 -19.70 -2.46
C ALA A 67 -10.64 -19.49 -2.27
N GLU A 68 -11.24 -18.54 -3.00
CA GLU A 68 -12.68 -18.32 -2.99
C GLU A 68 -13.31 -18.90 -4.25
N GLY A 69 -14.33 -19.75 -4.08
CA GLY A 69 -15.03 -20.44 -5.16
C GLY A 69 -14.44 -21.82 -5.46
N THR A 70 -14.75 -22.34 -6.65
CA THR A 70 -14.36 -23.70 -7.08
C THR A 70 -12.90 -23.81 -7.53
N GLU A 71 -12.30 -22.69 -7.95
CA GLU A 71 -10.91 -22.66 -8.42
C GLU A 71 -10.13 -21.50 -7.82
N PRO A 72 -8.85 -21.72 -7.43
CA PRO A 72 -7.99 -20.67 -6.94
C PRO A 72 -7.75 -19.62 -8.04
N LYS A 73 -7.91 -18.34 -7.71
CA LYS A 73 -7.67 -17.23 -8.63
C LYS A 73 -6.48 -16.40 -8.15
N GLN A 74 -5.59 -16.08 -9.07
CA GLN A 74 -4.48 -15.17 -8.78
C GLN A 74 -5.01 -13.77 -8.46
N VAL A 75 -4.40 -13.13 -7.47
CA VAL A 75 -4.74 -11.77 -7.05
C VAL A 75 -4.44 -10.79 -8.18
N LYS A 76 -5.42 -9.96 -8.51
CA LYS A 76 -5.26 -8.78 -9.37
C LYS A 76 -5.62 -7.54 -8.58
N LEU A 77 -4.64 -6.72 -8.30
CA LEU A 77 -4.84 -5.46 -7.57
C LEU A 77 -5.48 -4.42 -8.48
N ILE A 78 -6.51 -3.74 -7.97
CA ILE A 78 -7.05 -2.56 -8.63
C ILE A 78 -6.12 -1.35 -8.43
N PRO A 79 -6.15 -0.32 -9.30
CA PRO A 79 -5.21 0.80 -9.24
C PRO A 79 -5.14 1.52 -7.88
N SER A 80 -6.27 1.65 -7.17
CA SER A 80 -6.28 2.25 -5.83
C SER A 80 -5.57 1.39 -4.78
N GLN A 81 -5.63 0.06 -4.89
CA GLN A 81 -4.88 -0.85 -4.01
C GLN A 81 -3.39 -0.80 -4.32
N ILE A 82 -3.02 -0.71 -5.61
CA ILE A 82 -1.63 -0.51 -6.05
C ILE A 82 -1.07 0.77 -5.42
N PHE A 83 -1.82 1.87 -5.47
CA PHE A 83 -1.43 3.14 -4.84
C PHE A 83 -1.26 2.98 -3.32
N ASP A 84 -2.23 2.39 -2.65
CA ASP A 84 -2.25 2.23 -1.19
C ASP A 84 -1.08 1.37 -0.69
N ILE A 85 -0.88 0.20 -1.30
CA ILE A 85 0.21 -0.73 -0.97
C ILE A 85 1.56 -0.08 -1.31
N GLY A 86 1.67 0.48 -2.51
CA GLY A 86 2.89 1.12 -2.97
C GLY A 86 3.33 2.26 -2.06
N CYS A 87 2.43 3.18 -1.70
CA CYS A 87 2.73 4.27 -0.78
C CYS A 87 3.12 3.77 0.62
N THR A 88 2.49 2.69 1.10
CA THR A 88 2.79 2.12 2.41
C THR A 88 4.23 1.62 2.50
N PHE A 89 4.77 1.01 1.45
CA PHE A 89 6.09 0.39 1.45
C PHE A 89 7.16 1.17 0.70
N GLY A 90 6.79 2.02 -0.23
CA GLY A 90 7.73 2.78 -1.05
C GLY A 90 8.29 4.03 -0.36
N TRP A 91 7.54 4.66 0.54
CA TRP A 91 8.06 5.80 1.29
C TRP A 91 8.93 5.36 2.46
N LYS A 92 10.18 5.81 2.48
CA LYS A 92 11.21 5.43 3.45
C LYS A 92 11.84 6.62 4.13
N LYS A 93 12.41 6.40 5.31
CA LYS A 93 13.23 7.36 6.04
C LYS A 93 14.66 7.34 5.50
N THR A 94 15.27 8.50 5.30
CA THR A 94 16.66 8.61 4.83
C THR A 94 17.68 8.08 5.81
N VAL A 95 17.36 8.08 7.11
CA VAL A 95 18.30 7.72 8.20
C VAL A 95 18.49 6.20 8.34
N ASN A 96 17.50 5.36 7.98
CA ASN A 96 17.58 3.94 8.30
C ASN A 96 16.77 3.05 7.36
N ASP A 97 16.29 3.59 6.25
CA ASP A 97 15.48 2.90 5.21
C ASP A 97 14.18 2.26 5.72
N MET A 98 13.80 2.56 6.97
CA MET A 98 12.53 2.08 7.50
C MET A 98 11.35 2.80 6.86
N ARG A 99 10.20 2.13 6.82
CA ARG A 99 8.96 2.71 6.30
C ARG A 99 8.63 4.03 7.01
N ARG A 100 8.22 5.04 6.22
CA ARG A 100 7.67 6.30 6.73
C ARG A 100 6.32 6.06 7.41
N PHE A 101 5.40 5.36 6.73
CA PHE A 101 4.05 5.13 7.20
C PHE A 101 4.00 3.90 8.11
N ARG A 102 3.82 4.13 9.41
CA ARG A 102 3.68 3.09 10.43
C ARG A 102 2.23 2.84 10.84
N ARG A 103 1.35 3.77 10.52
CA ARG A 103 -0.09 3.69 10.77
C ARG A 103 -0.82 3.95 9.46
N ARG A 104 -1.87 3.18 9.24
CA ARG A 104 -2.74 3.30 8.07
C ARG A 104 -4.19 3.24 8.53
N TYR A 105 -4.98 4.18 8.05
CA TYR A 105 -6.42 4.15 8.21
C TYR A 105 -7.07 4.01 6.83
N LYS A 106 -7.98 3.05 6.70
CA LYS A 106 -8.74 2.82 5.46
C LYS A 106 -10.22 2.63 5.79
N SER A 107 -11.05 3.48 5.23
CA SER A 107 -12.51 3.38 5.30
C SER A 107 -13.06 3.06 3.91
N LEU A 108 -13.70 1.92 3.79
CA LEU A 108 -14.36 1.45 2.58
C LEU A 108 -15.72 0.85 2.94
N ALA A 109 -16.64 0.85 1.98
CA ALA A 109 -17.90 0.13 2.11
C ALA A 109 -17.67 -1.37 2.38
N ARG A 110 -18.72 -2.09 2.77
CA ARG A 110 -18.66 -3.55 2.96
C ARG A 110 -18.29 -4.24 1.65
N GLN A 111 -17.63 -5.40 1.73
CA GLN A 111 -17.25 -6.26 0.60
C GLN A 111 -16.26 -5.65 -0.40
N ASN A 112 -15.54 -4.60 -0.03
CA ASN A 112 -14.50 -3.97 -0.85
C ASN A 112 -13.07 -4.40 -0.48
N GLY A 113 -12.87 -5.67 -0.12
CA GLY A 113 -11.55 -6.27 0.03
C GLY A 113 -10.69 -5.77 1.20
N LYS A 114 -11.26 -5.11 2.24
CA LYS A 114 -10.48 -4.61 3.40
C LYS A 114 -9.71 -5.71 4.12
N THR A 115 -10.39 -6.81 4.44
CA THR A 115 -9.79 -7.96 5.13
C THR A 115 -8.68 -8.57 4.30
N PHE A 116 -8.94 -8.77 3.02
CA PHE A 116 -7.99 -9.30 2.06
C PHE A 116 -6.72 -8.42 1.97
N GLU A 117 -6.89 -7.10 1.81
CA GLU A 117 -5.76 -6.17 1.75
C GLU A 117 -4.97 -6.13 3.07
N ASN A 118 -5.65 -6.21 4.23
CA ASN A 118 -4.99 -6.29 5.53
C ASN A 118 -4.19 -7.60 5.68
N GLY A 119 -4.70 -8.72 5.17
CA GLY A 119 -3.97 -9.98 5.11
C GLY A 119 -2.69 -9.87 4.31
N ILE A 120 -2.75 -9.29 3.10
CA ILE A 120 -1.56 -9.02 2.27
C ILE A 120 -0.53 -8.18 3.02
N LEU A 121 -0.97 -7.07 3.62
CA LEU A 121 -0.09 -6.17 4.36
C LEU A 121 0.56 -6.87 5.55
N GLY A 122 -0.23 -7.63 6.31
CA GLY A 122 0.23 -8.36 7.48
C GLY A 122 1.28 -9.39 7.13
N THR A 123 1.00 -10.26 6.16
CA THR A 123 1.92 -11.32 5.72
C THR A 123 3.19 -10.76 5.09
N TYR A 124 3.08 -9.68 4.29
CA TYR A 124 4.26 -9.01 3.75
C TYR A 124 5.12 -8.39 4.85
N ILE A 125 4.52 -7.74 5.84
CA ILE A 125 5.26 -7.17 6.97
C ILE A 125 5.94 -8.26 7.79
N ALA A 126 5.26 -9.35 8.08
CA ALA A 126 5.81 -10.46 8.86
C ALA A 126 6.97 -11.16 8.15
N GLY A 127 6.85 -11.40 6.84
CA GLY A 127 7.82 -12.18 6.08
C GLY A 127 8.94 -11.37 5.43
N PHE A 128 8.67 -10.13 5.00
CA PHE A 128 9.56 -9.42 4.06
C PHE A 128 10.00 -8.02 4.49
N SER A 129 9.52 -7.52 5.64
CA SER A 129 9.89 -6.17 6.12
C SER A 129 11.19 -6.11 6.92
N GLY A 130 11.92 -7.20 7.04
CA GLY A 130 13.19 -7.28 7.78
C GLY A 130 13.05 -7.25 9.31
N TYR A 131 11.83 -7.32 9.84
CA TYR A 131 11.62 -7.45 11.28
C TYR A 131 11.89 -8.90 11.73
N ARG A 132 12.83 -9.08 12.65
CA ARG A 132 13.04 -10.37 13.32
C ARG A 132 12.01 -10.53 14.45
N HIS A 133 11.40 -11.71 14.53
CA HIS A 133 10.40 -12.04 15.57
C HIS A 133 9.18 -11.12 15.64
N GLY A 134 8.75 -10.58 14.49
CA GLY A 134 7.53 -9.77 14.41
C GLY A 134 6.30 -10.58 14.83
N LYS A 135 5.46 -10.01 15.72
CA LYS A 135 4.17 -10.60 16.11
C LYS A 135 3.07 -9.87 15.36
N LEU A 136 2.17 -10.64 14.74
CA LEU A 136 0.97 -10.12 14.09
C LEU A 136 -0.23 -10.32 15.02
N PHE A 137 -1.01 -9.25 15.21
CA PHE A 137 -2.24 -9.31 15.97
C PHE A 137 -3.39 -8.77 15.14
N THR A 138 -4.48 -9.52 15.09
CA THR A 138 -5.74 -9.09 14.50
C THR A 138 -6.71 -8.78 15.64
N VAL A 139 -7.29 -7.59 15.61
CA VAL A 139 -8.24 -7.13 16.63
C VAL A 139 -9.57 -6.80 15.99
N ALA A 140 -10.65 -7.35 16.51
CA ALA A 140 -12.01 -7.06 16.09
C ALA A 140 -12.97 -7.12 17.28
N THR A 141 -14.15 -6.55 17.13
CA THR A 141 -15.19 -6.54 18.19
C THR A 141 -15.72 -7.94 18.54
N LYS A 142 -15.59 -8.90 17.61
CA LYS A 142 -15.98 -10.31 17.82
C LYS A 142 -14.83 -11.24 17.43
N LYS A 143 -14.58 -12.29 18.25
CA LYS A 143 -13.53 -13.29 18.02
C LYS A 143 -13.59 -13.92 16.63
N ARG A 144 -14.79 -14.20 16.12
CA ARG A 144 -15.00 -14.75 14.76
C ARG A 144 -14.48 -13.79 13.66
N GLN A 145 -14.67 -12.49 13.82
CA GLN A 145 -14.19 -11.49 12.87
C GLN A 145 -12.66 -11.34 12.89
N ALA A 146 -12.05 -11.46 14.09
CA ALA A 146 -10.60 -11.43 14.21
C ALA A 146 -9.89 -12.63 13.55
N ARG A 147 -10.58 -13.78 13.46
CA ARG A 147 -10.05 -15.00 12.81
C ARG A 147 -10.16 -15.00 11.28
N LEU A 148 -10.94 -14.10 10.70
CA LEU A 148 -11.15 -14.00 9.25
C LEU A 148 -10.19 -13.00 8.58
N ALA A 149 -9.35 -12.33 9.35
CA ALA A 149 -8.33 -11.41 8.87
C ALA A 149 -6.95 -12.05 8.95
#